data_728e273183a6344b131d9baa69fc71f3
#
_entry.id   728e273183a6344b131d9baa69fc71f3
#
_cell.length_a   1.000
_cell.length_b   1.000
_cell.length_c   1.000
_cell.angle_alpha   90.00
_cell.angle_beta   90.00
_cell.angle_gamma   90.00
#
_symmetry.space_group_name_H-M   'P 1'
#
loop_
_entity.id
_entity.type
_entity.pdbx_description
1 polymer ?
#
loop_
_entity_poly.entity_id
_entity_poly.type
_entity_poly.pdbx_seq_one_letter_code
_entity_poly.pdbx_strand_id
1 'polypeptide(L)'
;VGFDNLINSQYPPAEVFTVKIRKEATEAKTYKRGTVLALSAGTAGDGLRVILGTAAKSNETLTANCVLADDVEVGTASDAVATAYRTGHFNENSLITDNSHAISETDKEALRSAGILLSDAVAY
;
A
#
# COMPACT_ATOMS: atom_id res chain seq x y z
N VAL A 1 19.72 -4.64 -10.54
CA VAL A 1 18.42 -4.97 -10.00
C VAL A 1 18.54 -5.40 -8.56
N GLY A 2 17.82 -4.74 -7.72
CA GLY A 2 17.81 -5.10 -6.32
C GLY A 2 16.98 -6.34 -6.09
N PHE A 3 17.46 -7.18 -5.20
CA PHE A 3 16.69 -8.32 -4.71
C PHE A 3 16.26 -7.96 -3.30
N ASP A 4 15.12 -7.31 -3.18
CA ASP A 4 14.68 -6.77 -1.90
C ASP A 4 13.65 -7.67 -1.20
N ASN A 5 13.44 -8.86 -1.70
CA ASN A 5 12.51 -9.83 -1.12
C ASN A 5 11.04 -9.37 -1.10
N LEU A 6 10.72 -8.27 -1.79
CA LEU A 6 9.34 -7.81 -1.83
C LEU A 6 8.50 -8.68 -2.76
N ILE A 7 9.03 -8.99 -3.93
CA ILE A 7 8.28 -9.76 -4.93
C ILE A 7 8.71 -11.21 -4.85
N ASN A 8 7.76 -12.09 -4.50
CA ASN A 8 8.03 -13.51 -4.35
C ASN A 8 8.11 -14.26 -5.67
N SER A 9 7.43 -13.78 -6.69
CA SER A 9 7.27 -14.53 -7.92
C SER A 9 7.08 -13.59 -9.08
N GLN A 10 7.57 -13.99 -10.25
CA GLN A 10 7.34 -13.25 -11.49
C GLN A 10 5.95 -13.54 -12.06
N TYR A 11 5.20 -14.43 -11.44
CA TYR A 11 3.90 -14.81 -11.95
C TYR A 11 2.87 -14.77 -10.82
N PRO A 12 1.80 -13.98 -10.91
CA PRO A 12 1.49 -13.07 -12.02
C PRO A 12 2.51 -11.94 -12.12
N PRO A 13 2.70 -11.37 -13.30
CA PRO A 13 3.64 -10.25 -13.45
C PRO A 13 3.25 -9.07 -12.58
N ALA A 14 4.25 -8.40 -12.01
CA ALA A 14 4.00 -7.18 -11.25
C ALA A 14 3.73 -6.04 -12.22
N GLU A 15 2.56 -5.43 -12.12
CA GLU A 15 2.19 -4.25 -12.91
C GLU A 15 2.04 -3.06 -12.01
N VAL A 16 2.32 -1.88 -12.55
CA VAL A 16 2.28 -0.64 -11.78
C VAL A 16 1.24 0.31 -12.36
N PHE A 17 0.79 1.24 -11.51
CA PHE A 17 -0.09 2.33 -11.92
C PHE A 17 0.22 3.55 -11.06
N THR A 18 -0.32 4.70 -11.46
CA THR A 18 -0.10 5.94 -10.75
C THR A 18 -1.21 6.13 -9.72
N VAL A 19 -0.82 6.48 -8.50
CA VAL A 19 -1.76 6.76 -7.41
C VAL A 19 -1.45 8.12 -6.81
N LYS A 20 -2.42 8.69 -6.09
CA LYS A 20 -2.21 9.88 -5.28
C LYS A 20 -2.32 9.50 -3.82
N ILE A 21 -1.31 9.90 -3.04
CA ILE A 21 -1.27 9.64 -1.61
C ILE A 21 -1.69 10.92 -0.91
N ARG A 22 -2.63 10.79 0.03
CA ARG A 22 -3.14 11.92 0.80
C ARG A 22 -2.00 12.65 1.51
N LYS A 23 -2.01 13.98 1.45
CA LYS A 23 -1.05 14.81 2.15
C LYS A 23 -1.09 14.53 3.66
N GLU A 24 0.05 14.72 4.32
CA GLU A 24 0.14 14.55 5.76
C GLU A 24 -0.51 15.73 6.49
N ALA A 25 -1.00 15.47 7.70
CA ALA A 25 -1.72 16.48 8.47
C ALA A 25 -0.78 17.41 9.23
N THR A 26 0.32 16.90 9.75
CA THR A 26 1.19 17.67 10.65
C THR A 26 2.60 17.86 10.15
N GLU A 27 3.22 16.82 9.59
CA GLU A 27 4.58 16.91 9.09
C GLU A 27 4.79 15.95 7.93
N ALA A 28 5.75 16.27 7.07
CA ALA A 28 6.06 15.43 5.92
C ALA A 28 6.60 14.08 6.37
N LYS A 29 6.26 13.05 5.61
CA LYS A 29 6.75 11.70 5.85
C LYS A 29 7.26 11.10 4.55
N THR A 30 8.24 10.20 4.65
CA THR A 30 8.73 9.44 3.52
C THR A 30 8.19 8.03 3.64
N TYR A 31 7.50 7.58 2.60
CA TYR A 31 7.03 6.20 2.51
C TYR A 31 7.99 5.42 1.61
N LYS A 32 8.37 4.25 2.09
CA LYS A 32 9.32 3.39 1.40
C LYS A 32 8.63 2.42 0.47
N ARG A 33 9.35 1.94 -0.53
CA ARG A 33 8.88 0.86 -1.39
C ARG A 33 8.45 -0.33 -0.51
N GLY A 34 7.30 -0.90 -0.82
CA GLY A 34 6.73 -1.98 -0.02
C GLY A 34 5.66 -1.53 0.96
N THR A 35 5.40 -0.24 1.06
CA THR A 35 4.34 0.28 1.92
C THR A 35 2.98 -0.12 1.34
N VAL A 36 2.13 -0.72 2.16
CA VAL A 36 0.77 -1.09 1.75
C VAL A 36 -0.12 0.14 1.85
N LEU A 37 -0.84 0.42 0.78
CA LEU A 37 -1.72 1.58 0.72
C LEU A 37 -3.17 1.13 0.73
N ALA A 38 -4.01 1.88 1.44
CA ALA A 38 -5.45 1.64 1.50
C ALA A 38 -6.18 2.71 0.68
N LEU A 39 -7.27 2.30 0.03
CA LEU A 39 -8.09 3.21 -0.76
C LEU A 39 -9.15 3.83 0.15
N SER A 40 -9.24 5.16 0.12
CA SER A 40 -10.25 5.90 0.85
C SER A 40 -11.55 5.92 0.04
N ALA A 41 -12.60 5.35 0.61
CA ALA A 41 -13.90 5.22 -0.04
C ALA A 41 -15.00 5.55 0.97
N GLY A 42 -16.25 5.34 0.59
CA GLY A 42 -17.40 5.66 1.42
C GLY A 42 -17.85 7.09 1.20
N THR A 43 -18.85 7.52 1.98
CA THR A 43 -19.46 8.84 1.81
C THR A 43 -18.46 9.97 2.04
N ALA A 44 -17.54 9.80 2.99
CA ALA A 44 -16.49 10.77 3.27
C ALA A 44 -15.14 10.42 2.65
N GLY A 45 -15.11 9.40 1.78
CA GLY A 45 -13.88 9.01 1.09
C GLY A 45 -13.53 9.99 -0.02
N ASP A 46 -12.24 10.16 -0.27
CA ASP A 46 -11.74 11.09 -1.28
C ASP A 46 -11.06 10.39 -2.46
N GLY A 47 -11.02 9.06 -2.48
CA GLY A 47 -10.38 8.31 -3.56
C GLY A 47 -8.86 8.32 -3.50
N LEU A 48 -8.28 8.92 -2.47
CA LEU A 48 -6.84 8.96 -2.30
C LEU A 48 -6.35 7.70 -1.60
N ARG A 49 -5.05 7.50 -1.63
CA ARG A 49 -4.43 6.39 -0.92
C ARG A 49 -3.81 6.90 0.38
N VAL A 50 -3.91 6.08 1.42
CA VAL A 50 -3.25 6.34 2.71
C VAL A 50 -2.53 5.07 3.12
N ILE A 51 -1.56 5.19 4.04
CA ILE A 51 -0.86 4.00 4.52
C ILE A 51 -1.84 3.11 5.30
N LEU A 52 -1.76 1.81 5.07
CA LEU A 52 -2.62 0.85 5.77
C LEU A 52 -2.33 0.92 7.28
N GLY A 53 -3.38 1.03 8.07
CA GLY A 53 -3.28 1.23 9.51
C GLY A 53 -3.73 2.61 9.95
N THR A 54 -3.93 3.54 9.00
CA THR A 54 -4.48 4.85 9.29
C THR A 54 -5.91 4.71 9.79
N ALA A 55 -6.28 5.50 10.80
CA ALA A 55 -7.65 5.50 11.31
C ALA A 55 -8.59 6.15 10.30
N ALA A 56 -9.69 5.49 10.00
CA ALA A 56 -10.68 6.02 9.09
C ALA A 56 -11.47 7.15 9.75
N LYS A 57 -11.82 8.15 8.95
CA LYS A 57 -12.71 9.22 9.40
C LYS A 57 -14.13 8.68 9.49
N SER A 58 -15.03 9.48 10.12
CA SER A 58 -16.44 9.13 10.15
C SER A 58 -16.96 9.04 8.70
N ASN A 59 -17.66 7.96 8.38
CA ASN A 59 -18.22 7.68 7.05
C ASN A 59 -17.15 7.48 5.96
N GLU A 60 -15.94 7.16 6.37
CA GLU A 60 -14.86 6.79 5.46
C GLU A 60 -14.54 5.32 5.65
N THR A 61 -14.30 4.60 4.56
CA THR A 61 -13.85 3.21 4.59
C THR A 61 -12.46 3.14 3.98
N LEU A 62 -11.52 2.55 4.69
CA LEU A 62 -10.16 2.34 4.20
C LEU A 62 -9.94 0.86 3.95
N THR A 63 -9.71 0.51 2.70
CA THR A 63 -9.56 -0.89 2.29
C THR A 63 -8.20 -1.07 1.65
N ALA A 64 -7.44 -2.06 2.11
CA ALA A 64 -6.13 -2.36 1.53
C ALA A 64 -6.27 -2.54 0.02
N ASN A 65 -5.41 -1.89 -0.76
CA ASN A 65 -5.62 -1.76 -2.20
C ASN A 65 -4.38 -2.04 -3.04
N CYS A 66 -3.21 -1.54 -2.64
CA CYS A 66 -2.01 -1.66 -3.47
C CYS A 66 -0.75 -1.55 -2.62
N VAL A 67 0.40 -1.75 -3.27
CA VAL A 67 1.70 -1.72 -2.61
C VAL A 67 2.58 -0.70 -3.33
N LEU A 68 3.22 0.18 -2.58
CA LEU A 68 4.04 1.24 -3.15
C LEU A 68 5.26 0.67 -3.87
N ALA A 69 5.50 1.13 -5.08
CA ALA A 69 6.58 0.61 -5.92
C ALA A 69 7.91 1.37 -5.76
N ASP A 70 7.86 2.63 -5.34
CA ASP A 70 9.04 3.47 -5.15
C ASP A 70 8.89 4.31 -3.89
N ASP A 71 10.02 4.70 -3.30
CA ASP A 71 9.99 5.61 -2.16
C ASP A 71 9.37 6.93 -2.62
N VAL A 72 8.58 7.55 -1.73
CA VAL A 72 7.95 8.83 -2.02
C VAL A 72 7.89 9.68 -0.75
N GLU A 73 8.14 10.98 -0.91
CA GLU A 73 7.98 11.92 0.18
C GLU A 73 6.61 12.59 0.06
N VAL A 74 5.84 12.53 1.15
CA VAL A 74 4.50 13.10 1.19
C VAL A 74 4.53 14.29 2.14
N GLY A 75 4.28 15.47 1.59
CA GLY A 75 4.27 16.71 2.36
C GLY A 75 2.91 17.03 2.96
N THR A 76 2.78 18.22 3.50
CA THR A 76 1.55 18.68 4.13
C THR A 76 0.74 19.64 3.26
N ALA A 77 1.35 20.13 2.19
CA ALA A 77 0.71 21.15 1.34
C ALA A 77 -0.19 20.56 0.26
N SER A 78 0.21 19.42 -0.30
CA SER A 78 -0.55 18.80 -1.40
C SER A 78 -0.37 17.30 -1.39
N ASP A 79 -1.31 16.60 -2.04
CA ASP A 79 -1.25 15.16 -2.20
C ASP A 79 -0.06 14.79 -3.08
N ALA A 80 0.57 13.67 -2.80
CA ALA A 80 1.74 13.21 -3.55
C ALA A 80 1.34 12.23 -4.65
N VAL A 81 1.98 12.34 -5.80
CA VAL A 81 1.81 11.38 -6.90
C VAL A 81 2.89 10.31 -6.75
N ALA A 82 2.50 9.07 -6.83
CA ALA A 82 3.42 7.95 -6.64
C ALA A 82 3.06 6.80 -7.58
N THR A 83 4.00 5.86 -7.71
CA THR A 83 3.81 4.64 -8.48
C THR A 83 3.59 3.49 -7.52
N ALA A 84 2.56 2.69 -7.76
CA ALA A 84 2.23 1.55 -6.91
C ALA A 84 2.01 0.31 -7.76
N TYR A 85 2.23 -0.85 -7.16
CA TYR A 85 1.92 -2.12 -7.79
C TYR A 85 0.42 -2.37 -7.71
N ARG A 86 -0.19 -2.68 -8.83
CA ARG A 86 -1.61 -3.06 -8.86
C ARG A 86 -1.79 -4.57 -8.96
N THR A 87 -0.77 -5.30 -9.38
CA THR A 87 -0.78 -6.76 -9.40
C THR A 87 0.59 -7.28 -9.00
N GLY A 88 0.63 -8.52 -8.55
CA GLY A 88 1.88 -9.19 -8.25
C GLY A 88 1.74 -10.15 -7.08
N HIS A 89 2.80 -10.90 -6.82
CA HIS A 89 2.88 -11.84 -5.72
C HIS A 89 4.01 -11.38 -4.79
N PHE A 90 3.65 -10.99 -3.57
CA PHE A 90 4.55 -10.29 -2.65
C PHE A 90 4.82 -11.10 -1.38
N ASN A 91 6.00 -10.86 -0.82
CA ASN A 91 6.39 -11.40 0.48
C ASN A 91 5.74 -10.54 1.58
N GLU A 92 4.77 -11.11 2.30
CA GLU A 92 4.04 -10.35 3.32
C GLU A 92 4.94 -9.87 4.46
N ASN A 93 6.08 -10.51 4.68
CA ASN A 93 7.01 -10.10 5.72
C ASN A 93 7.85 -8.88 5.36
N SER A 94 7.86 -8.48 4.10
CA SER A 94 8.58 -7.31 3.62
C SER A 94 7.67 -6.10 3.44
N LEU A 95 6.40 -6.21 3.75
CA LEU A 95 5.45 -5.11 3.60
C LEU A 95 5.50 -4.18 4.81
N ILE A 96 5.23 -2.91 4.57
CA ILE A 96 5.29 -1.86 5.59
C ILE A 96 3.90 -1.30 5.80
N THR A 97 3.50 -1.17 7.06
CA THR A 97 2.21 -0.60 7.45
C THR A 97 2.43 0.46 8.52
N ASP A 98 1.39 1.24 8.80
CA ASP A 98 1.47 2.31 9.79
C ASP A 98 1.46 1.75 11.21
N ASN A 99 2.33 2.30 12.07
CA ASN A 99 2.37 1.98 13.50
C ASN A 99 2.38 0.49 13.79
N SER A 100 3.07 -0.28 12.99
CA SER A 100 3.15 -1.73 13.15
C SER A 100 1.79 -2.43 13.07
N HIS A 101 0.85 -1.84 12.33
CA HIS A 101 -0.43 -2.48 12.06
C HIS A 101 -0.19 -3.87 11.45
N ALA A 102 -0.75 -4.90 12.05
CA ALA A 102 -0.60 -6.25 11.51
C ALA A 102 -1.57 -6.43 10.35
N ILE A 103 -1.08 -7.03 9.26
CA ILE A 103 -1.93 -7.31 8.11
C ILE A 103 -2.90 -8.42 8.51
N SER A 104 -4.18 -8.09 8.56
CA SER A 104 -5.23 -9.04 8.96
C SER A 104 -5.68 -9.88 7.78
N GLU A 105 -6.47 -10.91 8.06
CA GLU A 105 -7.07 -11.72 7.00
C GLU A 105 -7.97 -10.87 6.10
N THR A 106 -8.66 -9.89 6.67
CA THR A 106 -9.49 -8.97 5.89
C THR A 106 -8.63 -8.15 4.94
N ASP A 107 -7.47 -7.68 5.41
CA ASP A 107 -6.53 -6.92 4.57
C ASP A 107 -5.99 -7.79 3.43
N LYS A 108 -5.65 -9.05 3.72
CA LYS A 108 -5.16 -9.99 2.72
C LYS A 108 -6.21 -10.25 1.64
N GLU A 109 -7.46 -10.43 2.06
CA GLU A 109 -8.56 -10.64 1.11
C GLU A 109 -8.80 -9.41 0.24
N ALA A 110 -8.72 -8.22 0.81
CA ALA A 110 -8.88 -7.00 0.06
C ALA A 110 -7.76 -6.85 -0.98
N LEU A 111 -6.53 -7.15 -0.59
CA LEU A 111 -5.39 -7.10 -1.51
C LEU A 111 -5.54 -8.15 -2.62
N ARG A 112 -5.95 -9.36 -2.26
CA ARG A 112 -6.16 -10.42 -3.25
C ARG A 112 -7.22 -10.02 -4.26
N SER A 113 -8.30 -9.42 -3.81
CA SER A 113 -9.36 -8.94 -4.70
C SER A 113 -8.87 -7.83 -5.62
N ALA A 114 -7.89 -7.05 -5.17
CA ALA A 114 -7.31 -5.97 -5.98
C ALA A 114 -6.20 -6.45 -6.92
N GLY A 115 -5.75 -7.71 -6.80
CA GLY A 115 -4.70 -8.26 -7.64
C GLY A 115 -3.37 -8.48 -6.95
N ILE A 116 -3.28 -8.27 -5.65
CA ILE A 116 -2.07 -8.42 -4.87
C ILE A 116 -2.12 -9.73 -4.10
N LEU A 117 -1.22 -10.65 -4.42
CA LEU A 117 -1.14 -11.93 -3.75
C LEU A 117 -0.01 -11.91 -2.72
N LEU A 118 -0.28 -12.41 -1.53
CA LEU A 118 0.68 -12.41 -0.44
C LEU A 118 1.00 -13.84 -0.01
N SER A 119 2.25 -14.06 0.38
CA SER A 119 2.66 -15.31 1.00
C SER A 119 3.88 -15.04 1.85
N ASP A 120 4.15 -15.96 2.79
CA ASP A 120 5.40 -15.93 3.53
C ASP A 120 6.55 -16.16 2.56
N ALA A 121 7.62 -15.40 2.73
CA ALA A 121 8.81 -15.64 1.96
C ALA A 121 9.43 -16.95 2.43
N VAL A 122 9.61 -17.84 1.50
CA VAL A 122 10.36 -19.05 1.77
C VAL A 122 11.76 -18.80 1.28
N ALA A 123 12.73 -19.21 2.05
CA ALA A 123 14.10 -19.12 1.60
C ALA A 123 14.28 -20.03 0.40
N TYR A 124 14.75 -19.47 -0.66
CA TYR A 124 15.01 -20.21 -1.87
C TYR A 124 16.50 -20.37 -2.05
#